data_57a37ba3e5dc4adfe3f9707090ecfa69
#
_entry.id   57a37ba3e5dc4adfe3f9707090ecfa69
#
_cell.length_a   1.000
_cell.length_b   1.000
_cell.length_c   1.000
_cell.angle_alpha   90.00
_cell.angle_beta   90.00
_cell.angle_gamma   90.00
#
_symmetry.space_group_name_H-M   'P 1'
#
loop_
_entity.id
_entity.type
_entity.pdbx_description
1 polymer ?
#
loop_
_entity_poly.entity_id
_entity_poly.type
_entity_poly.pdbx_seq_one_letter_code
_entity_poly.pdbx_strand_id
1 'polypeptide(L)'
;MARAASGRLAGRTILITGASQGLGRAVALACAREGANLLLVARRAGPLEEARAEAESLGARAIAVAADVGDASEVERVAAAALDAFERVDVLVNNASELGPTPMPYLIDTDPDALRRVLEVNLHGPFLLTRALLGPMLAAGSGSVVNVSSDAGVVGYPGWGAYGVSKAASDQMTRIWASELEDTGVRVNSVDPGDMATAMHAAALPEDDPAELARPEDRTAVFVYLASAESAGVTGRRFEAAAFPVPGAEPAHAQ
;
A
#
# COMPACT_ATOMS: atom_id res chain seq x y z
N MET A 1 15.00 -16.70 -24.89
CA MET A 1 15.27 -15.25 -24.74
C MET A 1 14.12 -14.67 -23.95
N ALA A 2 14.36 -14.17 -22.74
CA ALA A 2 13.33 -13.47 -21.95
C ALA A 2 12.94 -12.20 -22.71
N ARG A 3 11.64 -12.03 -22.93
CA ARG A 3 11.07 -10.81 -23.52
C ARG A 3 11.44 -9.65 -22.57
N ALA A 4 12.14 -8.63 -23.07
CA ALA A 4 12.43 -7.46 -22.27
C ALA A 4 11.10 -6.91 -21.70
N ALA A 5 11.06 -6.71 -20.40
CA ALA A 5 9.87 -6.13 -19.76
C ALA A 5 9.61 -4.77 -20.41
N SER A 6 8.43 -4.64 -21.02
CA SER A 6 7.96 -3.38 -21.60
C SER A 6 6.81 -2.90 -20.74
N GLY A 7 6.87 -1.68 -20.21
CA GLY A 7 5.84 -1.11 -19.36
C GLY A 7 6.39 0.06 -18.57
N ARG A 8 5.51 0.82 -17.93
CA ARG A 8 5.83 2.03 -17.14
C ARG A 8 6.73 1.74 -15.94
N LEU A 9 6.78 0.48 -15.47
CA LEU A 9 7.51 0.03 -14.29
C LEU A 9 8.61 -0.97 -14.62
N ALA A 10 8.99 -1.09 -15.91
CA ALA A 10 9.99 -2.04 -16.35
C ALA A 10 11.29 -1.93 -15.54
N GLY A 11 11.69 -3.03 -14.91
CA GLY A 11 12.92 -3.14 -14.11
C GLY A 11 12.85 -2.50 -12.72
N ARG A 12 11.73 -1.85 -12.32
CA ARG A 12 11.55 -1.35 -10.96
C ARG A 12 11.20 -2.48 -10.01
N THR A 13 11.74 -2.42 -8.81
CA THR A 13 11.39 -3.34 -7.71
C THR A 13 10.42 -2.68 -6.76
N ILE A 14 9.28 -3.33 -6.53
CA ILE A 14 8.19 -2.81 -5.70
C ILE A 14 7.93 -3.79 -4.55
N LEU A 15 8.01 -3.29 -3.32
CA LEU A 15 7.59 -4.01 -2.13
C LEU A 15 6.16 -3.60 -1.77
N ILE A 16 5.27 -4.58 -1.63
CA ILE A 16 3.85 -4.35 -1.31
C ILE A 16 3.47 -5.15 -0.07
N THR A 17 3.01 -4.48 0.98
CA THR A 17 2.47 -5.13 2.18
C THR A 17 0.96 -5.36 2.07
N GLY A 18 0.45 -6.42 2.72
CA GLY A 18 -0.96 -6.81 2.59
C GLY A 18 -1.32 -7.34 1.19
N ALA A 19 -0.34 -7.93 0.49
CA ALA A 19 -0.44 -8.29 -0.93
C ALA A 19 -1.18 -9.59 -1.23
N SER A 20 -1.69 -10.31 -0.22
CA SER A 20 -2.35 -11.62 -0.42
C SER A 20 -3.80 -11.53 -0.90
N GLN A 21 -4.45 -10.35 -0.78
CA GLN A 21 -5.86 -10.15 -1.13
C GLN A 21 -6.20 -8.67 -1.33
N GLY A 22 -7.41 -8.37 -1.80
CA GLY A 22 -7.97 -7.02 -1.91
C GLY A 22 -7.07 -6.06 -2.68
N LEU A 23 -6.95 -4.83 -2.21
CA LEU A 23 -6.20 -3.77 -2.88
C LEU A 23 -4.72 -4.13 -3.09
N GLY A 24 -4.05 -4.68 -2.08
CA GLY A 24 -2.62 -5.01 -2.19
C GLY A 24 -2.34 -6.02 -3.29
N ARG A 25 -3.19 -7.06 -3.44
CA ARG A 25 -3.09 -8.02 -4.55
C ARG A 25 -3.38 -7.35 -5.89
N ALA A 26 -4.44 -6.54 -5.97
CA ALA A 26 -4.77 -5.82 -7.20
C ALA A 26 -3.64 -4.89 -7.66
N VAL A 27 -3.03 -4.14 -6.73
CA VAL A 27 -1.85 -3.29 -7.01
C VAL A 27 -0.66 -4.13 -7.47
N ALA A 28 -0.39 -5.27 -6.83
CA ALA A 28 0.69 -6.17 -7.23
C ALA A 28 0.53 -6.64 -8.69
N LEU A 29 -0.67 -7.07 -9.06
CA LEU A 29 -0.95 -7.54 -10.42
C LEU A 29 -0.92 -6.41 -11.45
N ALA A 30 -1.38 -5.21 -11.08
CA ALA A 30 -1.27 -4.02 -11.94
C ALA A 30 0.19 -3.66 -12.20
N CYS A 31 1.04 -3.66 -11.15
CA CYS A 31 2.47 -3.42 -11.28
C CYS A 31 3.19 -4.52 -12.09
N ALA A 32 2.78 -5.79 -11.92
CA ALA A 32 3.31 -6.91 -12.72
C ALA A 32 3.06 -6.71 -14.22
N ARG A 33 1.84 -6.30 -14.61
CA ARG A 33 1.49 -6.02 -16.01
C ARG A 33 2.35 -4.90 -16.61
N GLU A 34 2.83 -3.99 -15.78
CA GLU A 34 3.71 -2.88 -16.15
C GLU A 34 5.22 -3.23 -16.08
N GLY A 35 5.55 -4.50 -15.87
CA GLY A 35 6.93 -5.00 -15.92
C GLY A 35 7.75 -4.84 -14.65
N ALA A 36 7.11 -4.63 -13.50
CA ALA A 36 7.78 -4.53 -12.22
C ALA A 36 8.27 -5.90 -11.70
N ASN A 37 9.37 -5.88 -10.94
CA ASN A 37 9.72 -6.94 -10.00
C ASN A 37 8.98 -6.72 -8.68
N LEU A 38 8.57 -7.79 -8.00
CA LEU A 38 7.70 -7.70 -6.84
C LEU A 38 8.26 -8.44 -5.62
N LEU A 39 8.24 -7.78 -4.46
CA LEU A 39 8.28 -8.45 -3.18
C LEU A 39 6.93 -8.27 -2.50
N LEU A 40 6.23 -9.38 -2.29
CA LEU A 40 4.89 -9.44 -1.73
C LEU A 40 4.96 -9.88 -0.26
N VAL A 41 4.30 -9.13 0.61
CA VAL A 41 4.31 -9.39 2.06
C VAL A 41 2.89 -9.50 2.58
N ALA A 42 2.60 -10.57 3.33
CA ALA A 42 1.37 -10.74 4.10
C ALA A 42 1.55 -11.83 5.17
N ARG A 43 0.66 -11.89 6.16
CA ARG A 43 0.73 -12.89 7.24
C ARG A 43 0.45 -14.32 6.77
N ARG A 44 -0.49 -14.50 5.85
CA ARG A 44 -0.93 -15.82 5.38
C ARG A 44 -0.15 -16.28 4.16
N ALA A 45 0.69 -17.30 4.31
CA ALA A 45 1.57 -17.80 3.27
C ALA A 45 0.81 -18.35 2.04
N GLY A 46 -0.26 -19.14 2.22
CA GLY A 46 -1.00 -19.75 1.11
C GLY A 46 -1.54 -18.72 0.11
N PRO A 47 -2.46 -17.80 0.51
CA PRO A 47 -2.97 -16.76 -0.37
C PRO A 47 -1.88 -15.80 -0.91
N LEU A 48 -0.78 -15.62 -0.18
CA LEU A 48 0.35 -14.82 -0.63
C LEU A 48 1.09 -15.51 -1.78
N GLU A 49 1.28 -16.81 -1.68
CA GLU A 49 1.91 -17.63 -2.72
C GLU A 49 1.05 -17.70 -4.01
N GLU A 50 -0.27 -17.75 -3.86
CA GLU A 50 -1.20 -17.63 -5.00
C GLU A 50 -1.04 -16.28 -5.72
N ALA A 51 -0.98 -15.18 -4.96
CA ALA A 51 -0.75 -13.85 -5.53
C ALA A 51 0.63 -13.75 -6.24
N ARG A 52 1.67 -14.37 -5.67
CA ARG A 52 3.01 -14.45 -6.27
C ARG A 52 2.96 -15.20 -7.61
N ALA A 53 2.36 -16.39 -7.60
CA ALA A 53 2.26 -17.21 -8.81
C ALA A 53 1.46 -16.52 -9.93
N GLU A 54 0.40 -15.79 -9.57
CA GLU A 54 -0.36 -14.98 -10.53
C GLU A 54 0.48 -13.84 -11.09
N ALA A 55 1.23 -13.12 -10.26
CA ALA A 55 2.14 -12.07 -10.73
C ALA A 55 3.21 -12.62 -11.69
N GLU A 56 3.77 -13.81 -11.39
CA GLU A 56 4.72 -14.48 -12.29
C GLU A 56 4.09 -14.90 -13.61
N SER A 57 2.83 -15.31 -13.61
CA SER A 57 2.10 -15.63 -14.85
C SER A 57 1.94 -14.42 -15.79
N LEU A 58 2.02 -13.20 -15.23
CA LEU A 58 2.04 -11.93 -15.97
C LEU A 58 3.45 -11.50 -16.41
N GLY A 59 4.47 -12.30 -16.08
CA GLY A 59 5.88 -12.06 -16.49
C GLY A 59 6.72 -11.32 -15.46
N ALA A 60 6.20 -11.03 -14.27
CA ALA A 60 6.97 -10.41 -13.19
C ALA A 60 7.94 -11.43 -12.57
N ARG A 61 9.12 -10.96 -12.12
CA ARG A 61 9.90 -11.67 -11.12
C ARG A 61 9.33 -11.34 -9.75
N ALA A 62 8.79 -12.32 -9.03
CA ALA A 62 8.11 -12.10 -7.76
C ALA A 62 8.60 -13.04 -6.67
N ILE A 63 8.76 -12.51 -5.45
CA ILE A 63 8.97 -13.29 -4.23
C ILE A 63 7.90 -13.00 -3.20
N ALA A 64 7.58 -13.98 -2.38
CA ALA A 64 6.62 -13.89 -1.29
C ALA A 64 7.33 -14.05 0.07
N VAL A 65 7.07 -13.15 1.00
CA VAL A 65 7.60 -13.21 2.36
C VAL A 65 6.43 -13.17 3.33
N ALA A 66 6.13 -14.30 3.95
CA ALA A 66 5.12 -14.36 5.01
C ALA A 66 5.64 -13.62 6.25
N ALA A 67 4.98 -12.52 6.63
CA ALA A 67 5.39 -11.68 7.74
C ALA A 67 4.23 -10.84 8.30
N ASP A 68 4.30 -10.58 9.60
CA ASP A 68 3.47 -9.58 10.27
C ASP A 68 4.21 -8.24 10.36
N VAL A 69 3.73 -7.24 9.63
CA VAL A 69 4.34 -5.89 9.64
C VAL A 69 4.20 -5.18 10.99
N GLY A 70 3.35 -5.66 11.89
CA GLY A 70 3.27 -5.16 13.26
C GLY A 70 4.39 -5.69 14.18
N ASP A 71 5.20 -6.64 13.71
CA ASP A 71 6.37 -7.17 14.44
C ASP A 71 7.66 -6.57 13.86
N ALA A 72 8.40 -5.83 14.69
CA ALA A 72 9.62 -5.13 14.27
C ALA A 72 10.69 -6.10 13.73
N SER A 73 10.83 -7.28 14.33
CA SER A 73 11.82 -8.29 13.89
C SER A 73 11.47 -8.87 12.53
N GLU A 74 10.19 -9.04 12.26
CA GLU A 74 9.71 -9.50 10.95
C GLU A 74 9.86 -8.43 9.88
N VAL A 75 9.67 -7.15 10.23
CA VAL A 75 9.93 -6.02 9.31
C VAL A 75 11.41 -5.96 8.88
N GLU A 76 12.34 -6.15 9.82
CA GLU A 76 13.78 -6.21 9.50
C GLU A 76 14.09 -7.37 8.54
N ARG A 77 13.48 -8.54 8.77
CA ARG A 77 13.62 -9.72 7.90
C ARG A 77 13.05 -9.47 6.50
N VAL A 78 11.92 -8.77 6.39
CA VAL A 78 11.33 -8.38 5.10
C VAL A 78 12.25 -7.45 4.34
N ALA A 79 12.78 -6.41 4.98
CA ALA A 79 13.70 -5.46 4.34
C ALA A 79 14.98 -6.15 3.87
N ALA A 80 15.56 -7.01 4.70
CA ALA A 80 16.74 -7.80 4.33
C ALA A 80 16.47 -8.72 3.13
N ALA A 81 15.36 -9.45 3.13
CA ALA A 81 14.97 -10.32 2.02
C ALA A 81 14.76 -9.55 0.71
N ALA A 82 14.23 -8.33 0.78
CA ALA A 82 14.05 -7.48 -0.39
C ALA A 82 15.37 -7.06 -1.01
N LEU A 83 16.31 -6.61 -0.19
CA LEU A 83 17.64 -6.17 -0.64
C LEU A 83 18.51 -7.33 -1.13
N ASP A 84 18.39 -8.51 -0.50
CA ASP A 84 19.11 -9.72 -0.94
C ASP A 84 18.60 -10.20 -2.31
N ALA A 85 17.28 -10.19 -2.51
CA ALA A 85 16.70 -10.69 -3.77
C ALA A 85 16.84 -9.72 -4.95
N PHE A 86 16.80 -8.40 -4.71
CA PHE A 86 16.67 -7.40 -5.77
C PHE A 86 17.71 -6.28 -5.71
N GLU A 87 18.66 -6.32 -4.76
CA GLU A 87 19.70 -5.32 -4.51
C GLU A 87 19.14 -3.95 -4.06
N ARG A 88 17.95 -3.56 -4.55
CA ARG A 88 17.25 -2.33 -4.14
C ARG A 88 15.73 -2.47 -4.24
N VAL A 89 15.04 -1.64 -3.49
CA VAL A 89 13.60 -1.41 -3.60
C VAL A 89 13.40 0.01 -4.13
N ASP A 90 12.74 0.14 -5.27
CA ASP A 90 12.44 1.44 -5.90
C ASP A 90 11.15 2.06 -5.33
N VAL A 91 10.21 1.18 -4.97
CA VAL A 91 8.89 1.60 -4.48
C VAL A 91 8.47 0.74 -3.29
N LEU A 92 8.00 1.41 -2.24
CA LEU A 92 7.34 0.78 -1.10
C LEU A 92 5.85 1.15 -1.09
N VAL A 93 4.98 0.14 -1.09
CA VAL A 93 3.53 0.33 -0.89
C VAL A 93 3.15 -0.23 0.47
N ASN A 94 2.95 0.64 1.45
CA ASN A 94 2.44 0.32 2.77
C ASN A 94 0.91 0.20 2.71
N ASN A 95 0.42 -1.00 2.36
CA ASN A 95 -1.00 -1.28 2.21
C ASN A 95 -1.55 -2.19 3.32
N ALA A 96 -0.73 -3.01 3.98
CA ALA A 96 -1.19 -3.82 5.11
C ALA A 96 -1.88 -2.95 6.16
N SER A 97 -3.05 -3.38 6.60
CA SER A 97 -3.86 -2.63 7.56
C SER A 97 -4.72 -3.55 8.40
N GLU A 98 -5.11 -3.08 9.57
CA GLU A 98 -5.98 -3.74 10.53
C GLU A 98 -7.03 -2.74 11.04
N LEU A 99 -8.32 -3.17 11.07
CA LEU A 99 -9.44 -2.34 11.58
C LEU A 99 -9.45 -2.29 13.11
N GLY A 100 -8.98 -3.35 13.74
CA GLY A 100 -9.24 -3.68 15.12
C GLY A 100 -10.45 -4.63 15.27
N PRO A 101 -11.05 -4.70 16.47
CA PRO A 101 -12.22 -5.54 16.72
C PRO A 101 -13.42 -5.17 15.85
N THR A 102 -14.17 -6.16 15.40
CA THR A 102 -15.46 -5.98 14.72
C THR A 102 -16.55 -6.78 15.47
N PRO A 103 -17.73 -6.21 15.74
CA PRO A 103 -18.16 -4.83 15.44
C PRO A 103 -17.24 -3.80 16.07
N MET A 104 -17.00 -2.68 15.35
CA MET A 104 -16.07 -1.64 15.80
C MET A 104 -16.64 -0.89 17.02
N PRO A 105 -15.93 -0.89 18.17
CA PRO A 105 -16.41 -0.26 19.39
C PRO A 105 -16.28 1.27 19.33
N TYR A 106 -17.07 1.98 20.13
CA TYR A 106 -16.81 3.39 20.42
C TYR A 106 -15.47 3.54 21.16
N LEU A 107 -14.83 4.70 21.07
CA LEU A 107 -13.52 4.95 21.69
C LEU A 107 -13.49 4.66 23.19
N ILE A 108 -14.59 4.96 23.90
CA ILE A 108 -14.69 4.72 25.34
C ILE A 108 -14.66 3.22 25.68
N ASP A 109 -15.10 2.37 24.77
CA ASP A 109 -15.18 0.91 24.93
C ASP A 109 -14.02 0.20 24.22
N THR A 110 -13.11 0.94 23.58
CA THR A 110 -11.98 0.37 22.85
C THR A 110 -10.95 -0.19 23.82
N ASP A 111 -10.65 -1.49 23.67
CA ASP A 111 -9.56 -2.14 24.44
C ASP A 111 -8.22 -1.46 24.08
N PRO A 112 -7.42 -1.01 25.11
CA PRO A 112 -6.11 -0.41 24.87
C PRO A 112 -5.13 -1.30 24.10
N ASP A 113 -5.19 -2.62 24.25
CA ASP A 113 -4.33 -3.55 23.52
C ASP A 113 -4.76 -3.66 22.05
N ALA A 114 -6.07 -3.62 21.78
CA ALA A 114 -6.59 -3.55 20.42
C ALA A 114 -6.16 -2.24 19.71
N LEU A 115 -6.26 -1.10 20.37
CA LEU A 115 -5.75 0.17 19.84
C LEU A 115 -4.24 0.10 19.56
N ARG A 116 -3.46 -0.44 20.50
CA ARG A 116 -2.01 -0.62 20.32
C ARG A 116 -1.72 -1.48 19.08
N ARG A 117 -2.42 -2.61 18.93
CA ARG A 117 -2.26 -3.51 17.79
C ARG A 117 -2.55 -2.82 16.46
N VAL A 118 -3.62 -2.04 16.37
CA VAL A 118 -3.94 -1.28 15.16
C VAL A 118 -2.81 -0.28 14.82
N LEU A 119 -2.27 0.41 15.83
CA LEU A 119 -1.15 1.35 15.63
C LEU A 119 0.15 0.63 15.25
N GLU A 120 0.42 -0.56 15.78
CA GLU A 120 1.58 -1.39 15.39
C GLU A 120 1.53 -1.73 13.90
N VAL A 121 0.37 -2.17 13.39
CA VAL A 121 0.22 -2.57 11.99
C VAL A 121 0.13 -1.37 11.05
N ASN A 122 -0.71 -0.37 11.38
CA ASN A 122 -1.07 0.71 10.44
C ASN A 122 -0.11 1.89 10.45
N LEU A 123 0.71 2.04 11.51
CA LEU A 123 1.61 3.17 11.68
C LEU A 123 3.05 2.75 11.93
N HIS A 124 3.31 1.93 12.98
CA HIS A 124 4.67 1.59 13.37
C HIS A 124 5.36 0.69 12.32
N GLY A 125 4.67 -0.32 11.78
CA GLY A 125 5.19 -1.17 10.70
C GLY A 125 5.57 -0.39 9.46
N PRO A 126 4.70 0.46 8.88
CA PRO A 126 5.03 1.38 7.80
C PRO A 126 6.21 2.31 8.09
N PHE A 127 6.30 2.84 9.32
CA PHE A 127 7.45 3.65 9.76
C PHE A 127 8.76 2.85 9.72
N LEU A 128 8.78 1.66 10.32
CA LEU A 128 9.97 0.82 10.37
C LEU A 128 10.42 0.37 8.97
N LEU A 129 9.46 -0.04 8.13
CA LEU A 129 9.77 -0.51 6.78
C LEU A 129 10.29 0.64 5.90
N THR A 130 9.67 1.82 5.99
CA THR A 130 10.16 3.03 5.31
C THR A 130 11.59 3.34 5.76
N ARG A 131 11.84 3.38 7.07
CA ARG A 131 13.17 3.66 7.64
C ARG A 131 14.24 2.67 7.18
N ALA A 132 13.89 1.37 7.09
CA ALA A 132 14.82 0.33 6.67
C ALA A 132 15.22 0.45 5.20
N LEU A 133 14.30 0.91 4.33
CA LEU A 133 14.52 1.03 2.89
C LEU A 133 15.01 2.41 2.46
N LEU A 134 14.92 3.40 3.34
CA LEU A 134 15.24 4.80 3.01
C LEU A 134 16.72 5.00 2.67
N GLY A 135 17.64 4.35 3.39
CA GLY A 135 19.08 4.49 3.12
C GLY A 135 19.47 4.15 1.68
N PRO A 136 19.13 2.97 1.15
CA PRO A 136 19.32 2.62 -0.25
C PRO A 136 18.62 3.56 -1.24
N MET A 137 17.41 4.07 -0.95
CA MET A 137 16.70 5.02 -1.80
C MET A 137 17.44 6.37 -1.85
N LEU A 138 17.93 6.87 -0.73
CA LEU A 138 18.73 8.10 -0.64
C LEU A 138 20.05 7.97 -1.39
N ALA A 139 20.75 6.84 -1.23
CA ALA A 139 22.00 6.58 -1.94
C ALA A 139 21.81 6.53 -3.46
N ALA A 140 20.64 6.08 -3.93
CA ALA A 140 20.27 6.06 -5.34
C ALA A 140 19.73 7.40 -5.86
N GLY A 141 19.47 8.38 -4.99
CA GLY A 141 18.83 9.66 -5.33
C GLY A 141 17.41 9.48 -5.91
N SER A 142 16.74 8.37 -5.61
CA SER A 142 15.40 8.09 -6.11
C SER A 142 14.69 7.01 -5.29
N GLY A 143 13.41 7.22 -5.03
CA GLY A 143 12.53 6.28 -4.35
C GLY A 143 11.08 6.77 -4.33
N SER A 144 10.14 5.88 -4.08
CA SER A 144 8.74 6.24 -3.90
C SER A 144 8.12 5.43 -2.76
N VAL A 145 7.57 6.10 -1.77
CA VAL A 145 6.80 5.48 -0.68
C VAL A 145 5.34 5.89 -0.85
N VAL A 146 4.46 4.90 -0.86
CA VAL A 146 3.01 5.10 -0.98
C VAL A 146 2.33 4.48 0.24
N ASN A 147 1.73 5.31 1.08
CA ASN A 147 0.98 4.88 2.26
C ASN A 147 -0.52 4.82 1.94
N VAL A 148 -1.16 3.68 2.18
CA VAL A 148 -2.61 3.57 2.00
C VAL A 148 -3.34 4.20 3.17
N SER A 149 -4.05 5.29 2.87
CA SER A 149 -4.88 6.07 3.79
C SER A 149 -6.35 5.64 3.75
N SER A 150 -7.22 6.48 4.29
CA SER A 150 -8.67 6.39 4.27
C SER A 150 -9.28 7.75 4.59
N ASP A 151 -10.50 8.00 4.16
CA ASP A 151 -11.32 9.13 4.59
C ASP A 151 -11.52 9.16 6.12
N ALA A 152 -11.55 7.99 6.78
CA ALA A 152 -11.60 7.89 8.24
C ALA A 152 -10.38 8.53 8.95
N GLY A 153 -9.29 8.81 8.23
CA GLY A 153 -8.17 9.61 8.72
C GLY A 153 -8.43 11.12 8.70
N VAL A 154 -9.49 11.57 8.04
CA VAL A 154 -9.88 12.98 7.89
C VAL A 154 -11.21 13.27 8.56
N VAL A 155 -12.18 12.36 8.43
CA VAL A 155 -13.53 12.48 8.98
C VAL A 155 -13.68 11.60 10.22
N GLY A 156 -14.28 12.14 11.27
CA GLY A 156 -14.56 11.38 12.51
C GLY A 156 -15.86 10.61 12.40
N TYR A 157 -15.77 9.29 12.25
CA TYR A 157 -16.93 8.40 12.26
C TYR A 157 -17.07 7.69 13.61
N PRO A 158 -18.26 7.61 14.21
CA PRO A 158 -18.49 6.79 15.40
C PRO A 158 -18.11 5.32 15.15
N GLY A 159 -17.36 4.71 16.08
CA GLY A 159 -16.88 3.33 15.96
C GLY A 159 -15.55 3.16 15.19
N TRP A 160 -15.09 4.16 14.46
CA TRP A 160 -13.84 4.10 13.67
C TRP A 160 -12.60 4.60 14.43
N GLY A 161 -12.67 4.70 15.76
CA GLY A 161 -11.67 5.40 16.55
C GLY A 161 -10.25 4.89 16.38
N ALA A 162 -9.99 3.61 16.60
CA ALA A 162 -8.64 3.03 16.49
C ALA A 162 -8.09 3.14 15.05
N TYR A 163 -8.90 2.76 14.07
CA TYR A 163 -8.53 2.81 12.66
C TYR A 163 -8.33 4.26 12.19
N GLY A 164 -9.31 5.15 12.41
CA GLY A 164 -9.24 6.54 11.98
C GLY A 164 -8.03 7.27 12.55
N VAL A 165 -7.75 7.10 13.86
CA VAL A 165 -6.54 7.66 14.49
C VAL A 165 -5.28 7.16 13.80
N SER A 166 -5.20 5.86 13.48
CA SER A 166 -4.03 5.30 12.80
C SER A 166 -3.83 5.88 11.39
N LYS A 167 -4.92 6.10 10.64
CA LYS A 167 -4.87 6.66 9.28
C LYS A 167 -4.54 8.16 9.28
N ALA A 168 -5.08 8.92 10.24
CA ALA A 168 -4.71 10.32 10.45
C ALA A 168 -3.21 10.46 10.79
N ALA A 169 -2.69 9.60 11.68
CA ALA A 169 -1.28 9.57 12.03
C ALA A 169 -0.39 9.19 10.83
N SER A 170 -0.81 8.22 10.01
CA SER A 170 -0.10 7.82 8.79
C SER A 170 -0.07 8.95 7.74
N ASP A 171 -1.17 9.69 7.57
CA ASP A 171 -1.20 10.85 6.68
C ASP A 171 -0.28 11.98 7.17
N GLN A 172 -0.22 12.23 8.49
CA GLN A 172 0.70 13.20 9.04
C GLN A 172 2.16 12.74 8.90
N MET A 173 2.45 11.47 9.14
CA MET A 173 3.77 10.88 8.92
C MET A 173 4.21 11.02 7.46
N THR A 174 3.29 10.80 6.50
CA THR A 174 3.53 11.01 5.06
C THR A 174 4.01 12.43 4.77
N ARG A 175 3.33 13.45 5.33
CA ARG A 175 3.71 14.87 5.14
C ARG A 175 5.06 15.20 5.76
N ILE A 176 5.36 14.65 6.94
CA ILE A 176 6.64 14.85 7.63
C ILE A 176 7.78 14.25 6.79
N TRP A 177 7.66 12.97 6.39
CA TRP A 177 8.65 12.33 5.52
C TRP A 177 8.86 13.10 4.23
N ALA A 178 7.79 13.56 3.58
CA ALA A 178 7.88 14.33 2.33
C ALA A 178 8.67 15.63 2.50
N SER A 179 8.49 16.32 3.64
CA SER A 179 9.23 17.56 3.96
C SER A 179 10.69 17.28 4.31
N GLU A 180 10.97 16.24 5.11
CA GLU A 180 12.35 15.87 5.50
C GLU A 180 13.19 15.36 4.33
N LEU A 181 12.54 14.82 3.30
CA LEU A 181 13.15 14.23 2.11
C LEU A 181 13.13 15.17 0.88
N GLU A 182 12.80 16.45 1.09
CA GLU A 182 12.83 17.44 0.01
C GLU A 182 14.23 17.46 -0.66
N ASP A 183 14.26 17.61 -1.97
CA ASP A 183 15.46 17.62 -2.81
C ASP A 183 16.34 16.33 -2.82
N THR A 184 15.89 15.25 -2.15
CA THR A 184 16.64 13.97 -2.15
C THR A 184 16.30 13.07 -3.35
N GLY A 185 15.23 13.36 -4.08
CA GLY A 185 14.67 12.49 -5.11
C GLY A 185 13.79 11.36 -4.57
N VAL A 186 13.66 11.20 -3.24
CA VAL A 186 12.73 10.26 -2.61
C VAL A 186 11.40 10.96 -2.36
N ARG A 187 10.31 10.33 -2.75
CA ARG A 187 8.95 10.87 -2.69
C ARG A 187 8.09 10.04 -1.74
N VAL A 188 7.27 10.71 -0.94
CA VAL A 188 6.33 10.04 -0.01
C VAL A 188 4.95 10.63 -0.21
N ASN A 189 3.97 9.77 -0.55
CA ASN A 189 2.60 10.19 -0.80
C ASN A 189 1.62 9.23 -0.09
N SER A 190 0.38 9.66 0.11
CA SER A 190 -0.70 8.79 0.58
C SER A 190 -1.80 8.66 -0.47
N VAL A 191 -2.50 7.53 -0.42
CA VAL A 191 -3.62 7.21 -1.31
C VAL A 191 -4.79 6.73 -0.47
N ASP A 192 -5.91 7.42 -0.58
CA ASP A 192 -7.21 6.94 -0.14
C ASP A 192 -7.86 6.17 -1.30
N PRO A 193 -8.08 4.86 -1.16
CA PRO A 193 -8.68 4.06 -2.22
C PRO A 193 -10.21 4.24 -2.29
N GLY A 194 -10.85 4.81 -1.26
CA GLY A 194 -12.30 4.81 -1.08
C GLY A 194 -12.85 3.41 -0.78
N ASP A 195 -14.17 3.31 -0.76
CA ASP A 195 -14.86 2.05 -0.51
C ASP A 195 -14.67 1.04 -1.64
N MET A 196 -14.42 -0.21 -1.25
CA MET A 196 -14.14 -1.30 -2.19
C MET A 196 -14.73 -2.63 -1.70
N ALA A 197 -15.14 -3.48 -2.61
CA ALA A 197 -15.58 -4.85 -2.34
C ALA A 197 -14.42 -5.72 -1.82
N THR A 198 -14.13 -5.62 -0.53
CA THR A 198 -13.04 -6.35 0.15
C THR A 198 -13.52 -7.00 1.44
N ALA A 199 -12.77 -8.01 1.90
CA ALA A 199 -13.05 -8.64 3.20
C ALA A 199 -12.95 -7.64 4.38
N MET A 200 -12.10 -6.61 4.27
CA MET A 200 -11.98 -5.56 5.28
C MET A 200 -13.24 -4.68 5.32
N HIS A 201 -13.75 -4.26 4.16
CA HIS A 201 -14.98 -3.48 4.07
C HIS A 201 -16.18 -4.27 4.62
N ALA A 202 -16.35 -5.52 4.17
CA ALA A 202 -17.42 -6.39 4.66
C ALA A 202 -17.36 -6.66 6.18
N ALA A 203 -16.17 -6.65 6.79
CA ALA A 203 -16.03 -6.76 8.24
C ALA A 203 -16.39 -5.45 8.97
N ALA A 204 -16.13 -4.29 8.34
CA ALA A 204 -16.43 -2.97 8.90
C ALA A 204 -17.91 -2.60 8.74
N LEU A 205 -18.48 -2.85 7.57
CA LEU A 205 -19.83 -2.46 7.14
C LEU A 205 -20.52 -3.66 6.48
N PRO A 206 -20.98 -4.64 7.29
CA PRO A 206 -21.55 -5.89 6.80
C PRO A 206 -22.90 -5.73 6.08
N GLU A 207 -23.56 -4.56 6.26
CA GLU A 207 -24.85 -4.26 5.61
C GLU A 207 -24.70 -3.71 4.19
N ASP A 208 -23.48 -3.32 3.78
CA ASP A 208 -23.24 -2.78 2.44
C ASP A 208 -23.25 -3.89 1.39
N ASP A 209 -23.95 -3.63 0.26
CA ASP A 209 -23.96 -4.57 -0.87
C ASP A 209 -22.61 -4.52 -1.61
N PRO A 210 -21.86 -5.64 -1.64
CA PRO A 210 -20.59 -5.68 -2.37
C PRO A 210 -20.72 -5.36 -3.88
N ALA A 211 -21.91 -5.54 -4.46
CA ALA A 211 -22.16 -5.26 -5.88
C ALA A 211 -22.21 -3.74 -6.19
N GLU A 212 -22.47 -2.91 -5.17
CA GLU A 212 -22.48 -1.45 -5.29
C GLU A 212 -21.09 -0.84 -5.05
N LEU A 213 -20.15 -1.62 -4.52
CA LEU A 213 -18.80 -1.17 -4.21
C LEU A 213 -17.86 -1.31 -5.41
N ALA A 214 -16.88 -0.42 -5.50
CA ALA A 214 -15.83 -0.52 -6.50
C ALA A 214 -14.98 -1.78 -6.28
N ARG A 215 -14.48 -2.36 -7.37
CA ARG A 215 -13.52 -3.46 -7.28
C ARG A 215 -12.13 -2.90 -6.95
N PRO A 216 -11.29 -3.61 -6.18
CA PRO A 216 -9.92 -3.20 -5.90
C PRO A 216 -9.10 -2.89 -7.16
N GLU A 217 -9.35 -3.61 -8.26
CA GLU A 217 -8.67 -3.44 -9.55
C GLU A 217 -8.92 -2.05 -10.15
N ASP A 218 -10.09 -1.47 -9.89
CA ASP A 218 -10.49 -0.16 -10.42
C ASP A 218 -9.80 1.01 -9.69
N ARG A 219 -9.06 0.72 -8.62
CA ARG A 219 -8.34 1.70 -7.77
C ARG A 219 -6.82 1.67 -7.95
N THR A 220 -6.28 0.90 -8.89
CA THR A 220 -4.83 0.65 -9.01
C THR A 220 -4.06 1.70 -9.79
N ALA A 221 -4.72 2.49 -10.64
CA ALA A 221 -4.05 3.41 -11.58
C ALA A 221 -3.14 4.45 -10.88
N VAL A 222 -3.56 5.02 -9.76
CA VAL A 222 -2.78 5.97 -8.97
C VAL A 222 -1.51 5.34 -8.38
N PHE A 223 -1.55 4.05 -8.01
CA PHE A 223 -0.37 3.34 -7.49
C PHE A 223 0.66 3.11 -8.59
N VAL A 224 0.23 2.70 -9.79
CA VAL A 224 1.11 2.58 -10.95
C VAL A 224 1.73 3.94 -11.31
N TYR A 225 0.96 5.02 -11.29
CA TYR A 225 1.45 6.38 -11.50
C TYR A 225 2.52 6.75 -10.46
N LEU A 226 2.24 6.59 -9.16
CA LEU A 226 3.16 6.92 -8.09
C LEU A 226 4.41 6.03 -8.06
N ALA A 227 4.31 4.81 -8.57
CA ALA A 227 5.43 3.91 -8.77
C ALA A 227 6.29 4.26 -9.99
N SER A 228 5.77 5.01 -10.95
CA SER A 228 6.44 5.33 -12.22
C SER A 228 7.29 6.60 -12.16
N ALA A 229 8.04 6.88 -13.22
CA ALA A 229 8.76 8.14 -13.39
C ALA A 229 7.84 9.35 -13.67
N GLU A 230 6.59 9.11 -14.07
CA GLU A 230 5.62 10.16 -14.39
C GLU A 230 5.27 11.01 -13.17
N SER A 231 5.40 10.46 -11.96
CA SER A 231 5.19 11.18 -10.70
C SER A 231 6.47 11.85 -10.14
N ALA A 232 7.50 12.06 -10.98
CA ALA A 232 8.70 12.78 -10.55
C ALA A 232 8.33 14.16 -9.98
N GLY A 233 8.91 14.51 -8.81
CA GLY A 233 8.62 15.75 -8.11
C GLY A 233 7.28 15.79 -7.35
N VAL A 234 6.46 14.74 -7.42
CA VAL A 234 5.19 14.66 -6.69
C VAL A 234 5.43 14.02 -5.31
N THR A 235 5.43 14.83 -4.25
CA THR A 235 5.64 14.39 -2.86
C THR A 235 4.71 15.13 -1.90
N GLY A 236 4.41 14.56 -0.73
CA GLY A 236 3.57 15.15 0.31
C GLY A 236 2.08 15.24 -0.03
N ARG A 237 1.63 14.59 -1.10
CA ARG A 237 0.25 14.66 -1.58
C ARG A 237 -0.57 13.47 -1.06
N ARG A 238 -1.85 13.76 -0.80
CA ARG A 238 -2.88 12.74 -0.59
C ARG A 238 -3.74 12.65 -1.85
N PHE A 239 -3.87 11.47 -2.40
CA PHE A 239 -4.65 11.18 -3.59
C PHE A 239 -5.92 10.42 -3.21
N GLU A 240 -7.00 10.70 -3.92
CA GLU A 240 -8.22 9.90 -3.90
C GLU A 240 -8.22 9.02 -5.15
N ALA A 241 -8.10 7.70 -4.98
CA ALA A 241 -8.01 6.79 -6.12
C ALA A 241 -9.27 6.78 -6.98
N ALA A 242 -10.43 7.07 -6.37
CA ALA A 242 -11.70 7.17 -7.07
C ALA A 242 -11.75 8.35 -8.07
N ALA A 243 -11.05 9.44 -7.76
CA ALA A 243 -10.99 10.63 -8.61
C ALA A 243 -9.77 10.64 -9.56
N PHE A 244 -8.88 9.65 -9.43
CA PHE A 244 -7.67 9.59 -10.25
C PHE A 244 -8.00 9.13 -11.68
N PRO A 245 -7.56 9.89 -12.73
CA PRO A 245 -7.89 9.54 -14.11
C PRO A 245 -7.27 8.20 -14.49
N VAL A 246 -8.11 7.29 -14.97
CA VAL A 246 -7.65 6.02 -15.54
C VAL A 246 -7.20 6.30 -16.98
N PRO A 247 -5.96 5.96 -17.36
CA PRO A 247 -5.52 6.14 -18.74
C PRO A 247 -6.45 5.39 -19.72
N GLY A 248 -7.05 6.11 -20.67
CA GLY A 248 -7.96 5.56 -21.68
C GLY A 248 -9.44 5.49 -21.28
N ALA A 249 -9.83 5.91 -20.09
CA ALA A 249 -11.23 6.15 -19.76
C ALA A 249 -11.67 7.51 -20.30
N GLU A 250 -12.76 7.57 -21.05
CA GLU A 250 -13.40 8.84 -21.40
C GLU A 250 -13.84 9.55 -20.12
N PRO A 251 -13.67 10.89 -20.03
CA PRO A 251 -14.17 11.64 -18.88
C PRO A 251 -15.68 11.42 -18.77
N ALA A 252 -16.12 10.96 -17.59
CA ALA A 252 -17.54 10.90 -17.28
C ALA A 252 -18.11 12.30 -17.48
N HIS A 253 -19.06 12.45 -18.41
CA HIS A 253 -19.72 13.71 -18.68
C HIS A 253 -20.33 14.23 -17.37
N ALA A 254 -19.81 15.35 -16.88
CA ALA A 254 -20.44 16.11 -15.81
C ALA A 254 -21.84 16.53 -16.30
N GLN A 255 -22.86 15.95 -15.67
CA GLN A 255 -24.23 16.47 -15.77
C GLN A 255 -24.50 17.45 -14.66
#